data_b346f45f0f2db7e7e6254914d3f1b1e3
#
_entry.id   b346f45f0f2db7e7e6254914d3f1b1e3
#
_cell.length_a   1.000
_cell.length_b   1.000
_cell.length_c   1.000
_cell.angle_alpha   90.00
_cell.angle_beta   90.00
_cell.angle_gamma   90.00
#
_symmetry.space_group_name_H-M   'P 1'
#
loop_
_entity.id
_entity.type
_entity.pdbx_description
1 polymer ?
#
loop_
_entity_poly.entity_id
_entity_poly.type
_entity_poly.pdbx_seq_one_letter_code
_entity_poly.pdbx_strand_id
1 'polypeptide(L)'
;MSHCQSLILIGPYNTRTGAFAPSLRSIVPIRSLRTDAGESNSVMAAANSVRVAAAQMTSVNDLAANFATCSRLVKEAASAGAKLICFPENFAFVGAKDGESLKIAERLDGPIMQQYCSLARESGIWLSLGGFQQKEPDDKRLSNTHVVIDDAGNIKSTYKKIHLFDVDIPGGRSFKESSFTEAGKNVVTVDSPVGRLGLTVCYDLRFPDLYQNLRFQHDAQVIASAQAGKHNANRESYGETLIIDPWGTVVGRLPDRLSTGITVTDIDFSLLDSVRTRMPISNHRKPVDFWKSASL
;
A
#
# COMPACT_ATOMS: atom_id res chain seq x y z
N MET A 1 18.01 -6.37 -10.63
CA MET A 1 16.53 -6.50 -10.51
C MET A 1 16.15 -6.09 -9.10
N SER A 2 15.67 -4.88 -8.95
CA SER A 2 15.18 -4.39 -7.65
C SER A 2 13.78 -4.93 -7.42
N HIS A 3 13.63 -5.89 -6.51
CA HIS A 3 12.34 -6.47 -6.14
C HIS A 3 11.69 -5.56 -5.10
N CYS A 4 11.05 -4.49 -5.55
CA CYS A 4 10.18 -3.69 -4.69
C CYS A 4 8.75 -4.23 -4.84
N GLN A 5 8.37 -5.17 -3.96
CA GLN A 5 7.00 -5.66 -3.86
C GLN A 5 6.25 -4.76 -2.87
N SER A 6 5.11 -4.29 -3.28
CA SER A 6 4.18 -3.60 -2.39
C SER A 6 3.00 -4.53 -2.09
N LEU A 7 2.78 -4.80 -0.81
CA LEU A 7 1.77 -5.72 -0.30
C LEU A 7 0.79 -4.97 0.59
N ILE A 8 -0.51 -5.18 0.38
CA ILE A 8 -1.54 -4.77 1.35
C ILE A 8 -1.77 -5.96 2.27
N LEU A 9 -1.32 -5.85 3.52
CA LEU A 9 -1.53 -6.88 4.54
C LEU A 9 -2.65 -6.46 5.48
N ILE A 10 -3.75 -7.22 5.42
CA ILE A 10 -4.83 -7.16 6.41
C ILE A 10 -4.87 -8.53 7.11
N GLY A 11 -3.84 -8.86 7.94
CA GLY A 11 -3.86 -10.10 8.71
C GLY A 11 -2.50 -10.77 8.94
N PRO A 12 -2.45 -11.84 9.75
CA PRO A 12 -1.21 -12.47 10.17
C PRO A 12 -0.58 -13.35 9.09
N TYR A 13 0.72 -13.21 8.94
CA TYR A 13 1.57 -14.05 8.09
C TYR A 13 1.73 -15.45 8.72
N ASN A 14 1.37 -16.52 7.98
CA ASN A 14 1.67 -17.89 8.38
C ASN A 14 2.61 -18.55 7.36
N THR A 15 3.89 -18.67 7.72
CA THR A 15 4.86 -19.45 6.96
C THR A 15 4.80 -20.90 7.39
N ARG A 16 4.13 -21.76 6.62
CA ARG A 16 4.42 -23.21 6.60
C ARG A 16 4.45 -23.70 5.16
N THR A 17 5.67 -23.90 4.68
CA THR A 17 5.94 -24.78 3.53
C THR A 17 5.80 -26.22 3.97
N GLY A 18 4.77 -26.88 3.50
CA GLY A 18 4.60 -28.32 3.64
C GLY A 18 3.90 -28.83 2.38
N ALA A 19 4.65 -29.49 1.53
CA ALA A 19 4.13 -30.17 0.36
C ALA A 19 3.21 -31.33 0.78
N PHE A 20 1.95 -31.29 0.38
CA PHE A 20 1.06 -32.44 0.38
C PHE A 20 0.43 -32.64 -1.00
N ALA A 21 0.66 -33.80 -1.55
CA ALA A 21 0.03 -34.29 -2.78
C ALA A 21 -1.48 -34.54 -2.55
N PRO A 22 -2.36 -34.28 -3.55
CA PRO A 22 -3.78 -34.51 -3.38
C PRO A 22 -4.14 -35.97 -3.57
N SER A 23 -4.78 -36.54 -2.58
CA SER A 23 -5.49 -37.85 -2.68
C SER A 23 -6.94 -37.56 -3.07
N LEU A 24 -7.33 -38.04 -4.23
CA LEU A 24 -8.70 -38.05 -4.72
C LEU A 24 -9.56 -38.98 -3.84
N ARG A 25 -10.57 -38.47 -3.17
CA ARG A 25 -11.72 -39.25 -2.70
C ARG A 25 -13.03 -38.57 -2.96
N SER A 26 -13.86 -39.31 -3.67
CA SER A 26 -15.28 -39.29 -3.97
C SER A 26 -16.17 -38.19 -3.34
N ILE A 27 -16.87 -37.50 -4.25
CA ILE A 27 -17.95 -36.53 -4.01
C ILE A 27 -19.25 -37.34 -3.78
N VAL A 28 -19.87 -37.11 -2.63
CA VAL A 28 -21.28 -37.50 -2.37
C VAL A 28 -22.12 -36.22 -2.46
N PRO A 29 -23.23 -36.17 -3.22
CA PRO A 29 -24.05 -34.96 -3.34
C PRO A 29 -24.93 -34.78 -2.12
N ILE A 30 -24.78 -33.65 -1.42
CA ILE A 30 -25.68 -33.23 -0.35
C ILE A 30 -26.83 -32.43 -1.00
N ARG A 31 -28.05 -32.90 -0.79
CA ARG A 31 -29.30 -32.25 -1.17
C ARG A 31 -29.42 -30.89 -0.48
N SER A 32 -29.74 -29.90 -1.30
CA SER A 32 -30.09 -28.54 -0.91
C SER A 32 -31.35 -28.51 -0.02
N LEU A 33 -31.18 -28.05 1.21
CA LEU A 33 -32.26 -27.46 2.00
C LEU A 33 -32.14 -25.94 1.84
N ARG A 34 -33.03 -25.34 1.06
CA ARG A 34 -33.22 -23.90 1.02
C ARG A 34 -33.83 -23.47 2.36
N THR A 35 -33.14 -22.63 3.11
CA THR A 35 -33.73 -21.84 4.19
C THR A 35 -33.59 -20.37 3.82
N ASP A 36 -34.72 -19.64 3.89
CA ASP A 36 -34.87 -18.22 3.53
C ASP A 36 -34.15 -17.22 4.46
N ALA A 37 -32.97 -17.55 4.92
CA ALA A 37 -32.15 -16.68 5.78
C ALA A 37 -31.04 -15.91 5.02
N GLY A 38 -31.00 -16.01 3.68
CA GLY A 38 -29.90 -15.48 2.87
C GLY A 38 -29.95 -13.98 2.55
N GLU A 39 -31.15 -13.39 2.50
CA GLU A 39 -31.30 -12.01 2.05
C GLU A 39 -31.00 -10.96 3.14
N SER A 40 -31.29 -11.21 4.40
CA SER A 40 -31.05 -10.25 5.47
C SER A 40 -29.56 -10.12 5.84
N ASN A 41 -28.77 -11.18 5.70
CA ASN A 41 -27.33 -11.14 5.96
C ASN A 41 -26.54 -10.44 4.86
N SER A 42 -26.96 -10.50 3.59
CA SER A 42 -26.31 -9.80 2.48
C SER A 42 -26.51 -8.28 2.54
N VAL A 43 -27.67 -7.83 2.98
CA VAL A 43 -28.00 -6.41 3.13
C VAL A 43 -27.27 -5.79 4.33
N MET A 44 -27.12 -6.53 5.44
CA MET A 44 -26.37 -6.07 6.61
C MET A 44 -24.86 -6.01 6.35
N ALA A 45 -24.30 -6.96 5.58
CA ALA A 45 -22.88 -6.96 5.18
C ALA A 45 -22.57 -5.78 4.25
N ALA A 46 -23.47 -5.41 3.36
CA ALA A 46 -23.31 -4.25 2.47
C ALA A 46 -23.32 -2.90 3.22
N ALA A 47 -23.99 -2.82 4.37
CA ALA A 47 -24.10 -1.59 5.17
C ALA A 47 -22.81 -1.25 5.95
N ASN A 48 -21.87 -2.20 6.13
CA ASN A 48 -20.64 -2.03 6.90
C ASN A 48 -19.37 -2.26 6.08
N SER A 49 -19.47 -2.14 4.75
CA SER A 49 -18.33 -2.26 3.84
C SER A 49 -18.05 -0.95 3.12
N VAL A 50 -16.78 -0.75 2.75
CA VAL A 50 -16.35 0.43 2.01
C VAL A 50 -15.38 0.02 0.90
N ARG A 51 -15.56 0.60 -0.28
CA ARG A 51 -14.75 0.28 -1.44
C ARG A 51 -13.43 1.02 -1.46
N VAL A 52 -12.34 0.29 -1.72
CA VAL A 52 -10.98 0.81 -1.87
C VAL A 52 -10.38 0.36 -3.20
N ALA A 53 -9.51 1.21 -3.75
CA ALA A 53 -8.73 0.90 -4.94
C ALA A 53 -7.22 0.92 -4.63
N ALA A 54 -6.46 0.09 -5.32
CA ALA A 54 -5.00 0.12 -5.31
C ALA A 54 -4.48 0.17 -6.75
N ALA A 55 -3.63 1.14 -7.03
CA ALA A 55 -3.07 1.40 -8.36
C ALA A 55 -1.76 0.66 -8.57
N GLN A 56 -1.57 0.14 -9.78
CA GLN A 56 -0.29 -0.26 -10.32
C GLN A 56 0.04 0.61 -11.51
N MET A 57 1.25 1.16 -11.57
CA MET A 57 1.65 2.04 -12.66
C MET A 57 3.15 1.98 -12.91
N THR A 58 3.54 2.50 -14.06
CA THR A 58 4.95 2.75 -14.43
C THR A 58 5.18 4.24 -14.48
N SER A 59 5.76 4.81 -13.44
CA SER A 59 6.19 6.21 -13.46
C SER A 59 7.48 6.39 -14.25
N VAL A 60 7.60 7.49 -14.95
CA VAL A 60 8.77 7.85 -15.77
C VAL A 60 9.31 9.22 -15.33
N ASN A 61 10.34 9.72 -16.01
CA ASN A 61 10.92 11.05 -15.75
C ASN A 61 10.15 12.20 -16.44
N ASP A 62 8.83 12.08 -16.44
CA ASP A 62 7.90 13.08 -17.00
C ASP A 62 6.73 13.28 -16.04
N LEU A 63 6.72 14.43 -15.36
CA LEU A 63 5.69 14.79 -14.37
C LEU A 63 4.28 14.85 -15.00
N ALA A 64 4.17 15.39 -16.21
CA ALA A 64 2.87 15.55 -16.87
C ALA A 64 2.29 14.19 -17.31
N ALA A 65 3.13 13.29 -17.86
CA ALA A 65 2.72 11.94 -18.25
C ALA A 65 2.29 11.11 -17.01
N ASN A 66 3.03 11.21 -15.90
CA ASN A 66 2.68 10.52 -14.67
C ASN A 66 1.39 11.08 -14.06
N PHE A 67 1.21 12.41 -14.04
CA PHE A 67 -0.03 13.04 -13.57
C PHE A 67 -1.24 12.64 -14.42
N ALA A 68 -1.11 12.60 -15.75
CA ALA A 68 -2.17 12.13 -16.65
C ALA A 68 -2.56 10.67 -16.35
N THR A 69 -1.57 9.81 -16.08
CA THR A 69 -1.81 8.42 -15.66
C THR A 69 -2.53 8.35 -14.33
N CYS A 70 -2.04 9.08 -13.31
CA CYS A 70 -2.70 9.13 -11.99
C CYS A 70 -4.14 9.66 -12.09
N SER A 71 -4.36 10.73 -12.87
CA SER A 71 -5.68 11.32 -13.07
C SER A 71 -6.67 10.32 -13.70
N ARG A 72 -6.23 9.56 -14.69
CA ARG A 72 -7.05 8.48 -15.30
C ARG A 72 -7.41 7.42 -14.26
N LEU A 73 -6.43 6.91 -13.50
CA LEU A 73 -6.64 5.87 -12.48
C LEU A 73 -7.55 6.35 -11.33
N VAL A 74 -7.44 7.62 -10.92
CA VAL A 74 -8.34 8.23 -9.92
C VAL A 74 -9.79 8.27 -10.43
N LYS A 75 -10.00 8.68 -11.69
CA LYS A 75 -11.33 8.70 -12.30
C LYS A 75 -11.93 7.30 -12.46
N GLU A 76 -11.10 6.31 -12.83
CA GLU A 76 -11.52 4.90 -12.86
C GLU A 76 -11.95 4.40 -11.47
N ALA A 77 -11.17 4.70 -10.43
CA ALA A 77 -11.50 4.32 -9.06
C ALA A 77 -12.79 5.00 -8.55
N ALA A 78 -12.94 6.31 -8.81
CA ALA A 78 -14.15 7.05 -8.47
C ALA A 78 -15.38 6.47 -9.16
N SER A 79 -15.28 6.17 -10.47
CA SER A 79 -16.35 5.56 -11.25
C SER A 79 -16.70 4.14 -10.75
N ALA A 80 -15.74 3.41 -10.20
CA ALA A 80 -15.96 2.13 -9.54
C ALA A 80 -16.53 2.26 -8.12
N GLY A 81 -16.78 3.48 -7.63
CA GLY A 81 -17.33 3.77 -6.31
C GLY A 81 -16.33 3.67 -5.14
N ALA A 82 -15.03 3.65 -5.43
CA ALA A 82 -14.01 3.66 -4.38
C ALA A 82 -14.03 4.98 -3.58
N LYS A 83 -13.81 4.89 -2.27
CA LYS A 83 -13.69 6.04 -1.38
C LYS A 83 -12.25 6.50 -1.18
N LEU A 84 -11.31 5.63 -1.51
CA LEU A 84 -9.88 5.89 -1.46
C LEU A 84 -9.17 5.09 -2.55
N ILE A 85 -8.16 5.71 -3.17
CA ILE A 85 -7.20 5.02 -4.03
C ILE A 85 -5.78 5.19 -3.50
N CYS A 86 -5.02 4.09 -3.49
CA CYS A 86 -3.60 4.09 -3.14
C CYS A 86 -2.73 4.09 -4.38
N PHE A 87 -1.68 4.90 -4.35
CA PHE A 87 -0.62 4.98 -5.35
C PHE A 87 0.72 4.48 -4.80
N PRO A 88 1.61 3.95 -5.66
CA PRO A 88 2.91 3.46 -5.24
C PRO A 88 3.89 4.60 -4.92
N GLU A 89 5.04 4.22 -4.35
CA GLU A 89 6.22 5.10 -4.21
C GLU A 89 6.59 5.73 -5.56
N ASN A 90 7.02 7.00 -5.53
CA ASN A 90 7.44 7.73 -6.74
C ASN A 90 6.35 7.86 -7.82
N PHE A 91 5.08 7.90 -7.41
CA PHE A 91 3.93 8.03 -8.33
C PHE A 91 4.05 9.25 -9.26
N ALA A 92 4.64 10.34 -8.77
CA ALA A 92 4.78 11.59 -9.53
C ALA A 92 5.99 11.60 -10.47
N PHE A 93 7.10 10.90 -10.09
CA PHE A 93 8.33 10.97 -10.85
C PHE A 93 9.30 9.83 -10.53
N VAL A 94 9.91 9.25 -11.58
CA VAL A 94 11.05 8.34 -11.48
C VAL A 94 12.17 8.86 -12.37
N GLY A 95 13.24 9.37 -11.75
CA GLY A 95 14.39 9.90 -12.48
C GLY A 95 15.10 8.84 -13.34
N ALA A 96 15.59 9.24 -14.51
CA ALA A 96 16.42 8.42 -15.39
C ALA A 96 17.92 8.54 -15.06
N LYS A 97 18.32 9.64 -14.39
CA LYS A 97 19.70 9.95 -13.99
C LYS A 97 19.75 10.33 -12.51
N ASP A 98 20.94 10.16 -11.94
CA ASP A 98 21.19 10.56 -10.55
C ASP A 98 20.95 12.08 -10.36
N GLY A 99 20.35 12.45 -9.25
CA GLY A 99 20.07 13.84 -8.89
C GLY A 99 18.82 14.46 -9.55
N GLU A 100 18.16 13.80 -10.49
CA GLU A 100 16.93 14.33 -11.10
C GLU A 100 15.80 14.49 -10.06
N SER A 101 15.66 13.54 -9.14
CA SER A 101 14.67 13.61 -8.06
C SER A 101 14.85 14.83 -7.15
N LEU A 102 16.09 15.26 -6.90
CA LEU A 102 16.38 16.49 -6.14
C LEU A 102 15.96 17.75 -6.90
N LYS A 103 16.08 17.76 -8.24
CA LYS A 103 15.72 18.91 -9.07
C LYS A 103 14.23 19.18 -9.11
N ILE A 104 13.41 18.10 -9.05
CA ILE A 104 11.94 18.21 -9.09
C ILE A 104 11.32 18.24 -7.70
N ALA A 105 12.12 18.02 -6.63
CA ALA A 105 11.62 18.04 -5.27
C ALA A 105 11.01 19.40 -4.94
N GLU A 106 9.83 19.38 -4.34
CA GLU A 106 9.15 20.60 -3.92
C GLU A 106 8.52 20.45 -2.53
N ARG A 107 8.11 21.56 -1.95
CA ARG A 107 7.34 21.57 -0.71
C ARG A 107 5.95 21.00 -0.95
N LEU A 108 5.26 20.55 0.10
CA LEU A 108 3.91 20.00 0.00
C LEU A 108 2.84 21.04 -0.38
N ASP A 109 3.16 22.33 -0.29
CA ASP A 109 2.34 23.46 -0.78
C ASP A 109 2.70 23.88 -2.22
N GLY A 110 3.59 23.15 -2.90
CA GLY A 110 4.04 23.43 -4.25
C GLY A 110 3.06 22.98 -5.35
N PRO A 111 3.33 23.42 -6.61
CA PRO A 111 2.41 23.23 -7.73
C PRO A 111 2.14 21.76 -8.08
N ILE A 112 3.11 20.86 -7.93
CA ILE A 112 2.89 19.42 -8.23
C ILE A 112 1.86 18.86 -7.24
N MET A 113 2.07 19.06 -5.92
CA MET A 113 1.14 18.55 -4.90
C MET A 113 -0.24 19.19 -5.00
N GLN A 114 -0.33 20.49 -5.35
CA GLN A 114 -1.61 21.16 -5.52
C GLN A 114 -2.45 20.59 -6.67
N GLN A 115 -1.84 20.01 -7.72
CA GLN A 115 -2.57 19.30 -8.77
C GLN A 115 -3.25 18.04 -8.20
N TYR A 116 -2.58 17.27 -7.32
CA TYR A 116 -3.19 16.11 -6.68
C TYR A 116 -4.27 16.50 -5.65
N CYS A 117 -4.10 17.60 -4.93
CA CYS A 117 -5.14 18.15 -4.05
C CYS A 117 -6.40 18.54 -4.85
N SER A 118 -6.22 19.17 -6.01
CA SER A 118 -7.33 19.50 -6.91
C SER A 118 -7.98 18.24 -7.49
N LEU A 119 -7.17 17.25 -7.90
CA LEU A 119 -7.67 15.99 -8.44
C LEU A 119 -8.51 15.23 -7.41
N ALA A 120 -8.09 15.17 -6.13
CA ALA A 120 -8.87 14.56 -5.05
C ALA A 120 -10.23 15.21 -4.89
N ARG A 121 -10.26 16.55 -4.83
CA ARG A 121 -11.48 17.36 -4.70
C ARG A 121 -12.42 17.19 -5.89
N GLU A 122 -11.90 17.27 -7.12
CA GLU A 122 -12.69 17.13 -8.35
C GLU A 122 -13.28 15.74 -8.52
N SER A 123 -12.58 14.71 -8.03
CA SER A 123 -13.01 13.31 -8.13
C SER A 123 -13.81 12.84 -6.93
N GLY A 124 -13.83 13.62 -5.82
CA GLY A 124 -14.59 13.31 -4.61
C GLY A 124 -14.12 12.02 -3.91
N ILE A 125 -12.83 11.67 -4.01
CA ILE A 125 -12.25 10.49 -3.35
C ILE A 125 -10.91 10.83 -2.68
N TRP A 126 -10.59 10.09 -1.64
CA TRP A 126 -9.31 10.21 -0.94
C TRP A 126 -8.16 9.64 -1.77
N LEU A 127 -7.00 10.29 -1.70
CA LEU A 127 -5.76 9.81 -2.32
C LEU A 127 -4.75 9.45 -1.23
N SER A 128 -4.19 8.24 -1.31
CA SER A 128 -3.04 7.77 -0.52
C SER A 128 -1.85 7.67 -1.46
N LEU A 129 -0.97 8.67 -1.42
CA LEU A 129 0.13 8.88 -2.37
C LEU A 129 1.43 8.38 -1.75
N GLY A 130 1.84 7.19 -2.11
CA GLY A 130 2.83 6.37 -1.41
C GLY A 130 4.30 6.73 -1.65
N GLY A 131 4.68 7.97 -1.73
CA GLY A 131 6.07 8.43 -1.81
C GLY A 131 6.27 9.57 -2.80
N PHE A 132 6.31 10.78 -2.27
CA PHE A 132 6.55 12.04 -2.98
C PHE A 132 7.93 12.58 -2.65
N GLN A 133 8.61 13.16 -3.62
CA GLN A 133 9.90 13.80 -3.45
C GLN A 133 9.70 15.18 -2.78
N GLN A 134 9.58 15.18 -1.45
CA GLN A 134 9.40 16.39 -0.67
C GLN A 134 10.74 17.08 -0.45
N LYS A 135 10.82 18.37 -0.78
CA LYS A 135 11.98 19.21 -0.52
C LYS A 135 12.13 19.49 0.97
N GLU A 136 13.33 19.30 1.50
CA GLU A 136 13.68 19.64 2.88
C GLU A 136 14.20 21.10 2.96
N PRO A 137 14.16 21.73 4.17
CA PRO A 137 14.56 23.12 4.33
C PRO A 137 16.02 23.44 3.96
N ASP A 138 16.92 22.47 4.05
CA ASP A 138 18.35 22.67 3.79
C ASP A 138 18.75 22.48 2.30
N ASP A 139 17.80 22.21 1.42
CA ASP A 139 17.96 21.99 -0.03
C ASP A 139 18.96 20.89 -0.44
N LYS A 140 19.62 20.22 0.50
CA LYS A 140 20.64 19.20 0.25
C LYS A 140 20.07 17.81 0.10
N ARG A 141 18.94 17.56 0.76
CA ARG A 141 18.25 16.29 0.77
C ARG A 141 16.77 16.48 0.52
N LEU A 142 16.13 15.41 0.09
CA LEU A 142 14.68 15.31 0.05
C LEU A 142 14.19 14.34 1.12
N SER A 143 12.90 14.34 1.41
CA SER A 143 12.21 13.24 2.08
C SER A 143 11.36 12.49 1.08
N ASN A 144 11.32 11.17 1.21
CA ASN A 144 10.40 10.31 0.49
C ASN A 144 9.11 10.21 1.32
N THR A 145 8.11 11.02 0.95
CA THR A 145 6.96 11.30 1.81
C THR A 145 5.66 10.69 1.28
N HIS A 146 5.05 9.81 2.06
CA HIS A 146 3.68 9.37 1.84
C HIS A 146 2.72 10.50 2.26
N VAL A 147 1.82 10.88 1.36
CA VAL A 147 0.86 11.96 1.58
C VAL A 147 -0.56 11.42 1.46
N VAL A 148 -1.42 11.71 2.43
CA VAL A 148 -2.84 11.37 2.38
C VAL A 148 -3.66 12.65 2.22
N ILE A 149 -4.49 12.69 1.18
CA ILE A 149 -5.35 13.82 0.82
C ILE A 149 -6.80 13.37 0.92
N ASP A 150 -7.67 14.19 1.54
CA ASP A 150 -9.10 13.93 1.62
C ASP A 150 -9.84 14.30 0.33
N ASP A 151 -11.14 13.96 0.25
CA ASP A 151 -12.02 14.27 -0.87
C ASP A 151 -12.36 15.76 -1.03
N ALA A 152 -11.99 16.59 -0.05
CA ALA A 152 -12.03 18.05 -0.16
C ALA A 152 -10.71 18.66 -0.66
N GLY A 153 -9.68 17.83 -0.90
CA GLY A 153 -8.36 18.23 -1.36
C GLY A 153 -7.42 18.72 -0.26
N ASN A 154 -7.70 18.43 1.01
CA ASN A 154 -6.83 18.78 2.12
C ASN A 154 -5.84 17.66 2.43
N ILE A 155 -4.59 18.01 2.67
CA ILE A 155 -3.60 17.06 3.21
C ILE A 155 -3.97 16.72 4.65
N LYS A 156 -4.30 15.46 4.92
CA LYS A 156 -4.71 14.96 6.24
C LYS A 156 -3.55 14.46 7.07
N SER A 157 -2.57 13.86 6.41
CA SER A 157 -1.40 13.29 7.10
C SER A 157 -0.24 13.12 6.14
N THR A 158 0.96 13.08 6.71
CA THR A 158 2.19 12.82 5.97
C THR A 158 3.10 11.90 6.78
N TYR A 159 3.80 11.00 6.08
CA TYR A 159 4.76 10.08 6.67
C TYR A 159 6.05 10.11 5.86
N LYS A 160 7.17 10.41 6.48
CA LYS A 160 8.49 10.29 5.87
C LYS A 160 9.01 8.87 6.01
N LYS A 161 9.44 8.26 4.91
CA LYS A 161 9.97 6.89 4.86
C LYS A 161 11.07 6.70 5.90
N ILE A 162 10.90 5.69 6.76
CA ILE A 162 11.86 5.39 7.84
C ILE A 162 13.04 4.57 7.30
N HIS A 163 12.75 3.52 6.51
CA HIS A 163 13.76 2.60 6.02
C HIS A 163 14.15 2.95 4.58
N LEU A 164 15.32 3.55 4.43
CA LEU A 164 15.85 3.94 3.13
C LEU A 164 16.46 2.73 2.41
N PHE A 165 16.27 2.69 1.10
CA PHE A 165 16.73 1.59 0.26
C PHE A 165 18.17 1.79 -0.19
N ASP A 166 19.08 1.19 0.57
CA ASP A 166 20.50 1.10 0.22
C ASP A 166 20.81 -0.34 -0.18
N VAL A 167 21.36 -0.55 -1.37
CA VAL A 167 21.69 -1.88 -1.89
C VAL A 167 22.96 -1.86 -2.71
N ASP A 168 23.82 -2.84 -2.48
CA ASP A 168 24.96 -3.17 -3.31
C ASP A 168 24.65 -4.47 -4.10
N ILE A 169 24.60 -4.37 -5.42
CA ILE A 169 24.32 -5.53 -6.29
C ILE A 169 25.64 -6.05 -6.84
N PRO A 170 26.06 -7.28 -6.48
CA PRO A 170 27.30 -7.86 -7.01
C PRO A 170 27.29 -7.89 -8.55
N GLY A 171 28.31 -7.28 -9.18
CA GLY A 171 28.40 -7.16 -10.64
C GLY A 171 27.38 -6.19 -11.26
N GLY A 172 26.59 -5.47 -10.46
CA GLY A 172 25.60 -4.48 -10.85
C GLY A 172 25.92 -3.09 -10.33
N ARG A 173 24.91 -2.21 -10.37
CA ARG A 173 25.02 -0.84 -9.86
C ARG A 173 24.55 -0.77 -8.41
N SER A 174 25.36 -0.20 -7.52
CA SER A 174 24.92 0.16 -6.17
C SER A 174 23.93 1.31 -6.22
N PHE A 175 22.91 1.24 -5.35
CA PHE A 175 21.96 2.31 -5.16
C PHE A 175 21.89 2.68 -3.68
N LYS A 176 22.07 3.97 -3.37
CA LYS A 176 22.06 4.50 -2.00
C LYS A 176 21.04 5.63 -1.88
N GLU A 177 19.82 5.30 -1.47
CA GLU A 177 18.77 6.29 -1.20
C GLU A 177 19.20 7.25 -0.09
N SER A 178 19.92 6.76 0.92
CA SER A 178 20.43 7.56 2.05
C SER A 178 21.41 8.67 1.65
N SER A 179 21.98 8.62 0.45
CA SER A 179 22.90 9.66 -0.04
C SER A 179 22.21 10.99 -0.37
N PHE A 180 20.89 10.96 -0.68
CA PHE A 180 20.10 12.13 -1.09
C PHE A 180 18.74 12.25 -0.40
N THR A 181 18.37 11.25 0.41
CA THR A 181 17.10 11.23 1.15
C THR A 181 17.35 11.24 2.65
N GLU A 182 16.56 12.02 3.39
CA GLU A 182 16.52 12.00 4.84
C GLU A 182 15.49 10.99 5.35
N ALA A 183 15.90 10.13 6.27
CA ALA A 183 15.03 9.15 6.89
C ALA A 183 14.04 9.79 7.86
N GLY A 184 12.77 9.35 7.81
CA GLY A 184 11.77 9.66 8.82
C GLY A 184 12.08 9.01 10.18
N LYS A 185 11.39 9.47 11.23
CA LYS A 185 11.60 9.01 12.60
C LYS A 185 10.31 8.58 13.30
N ASN A 186 9.16 8.84 12.69
CA ASN A 186 7.86 8.68 13.32
C ASN A 186 7.00 7.64 12.61
N VAL A 187 6.37 6.77 13.39
CA VAL A 187 5.24 5.97 12.93
C VAL A 187 4.01 6.87 12.83
N VAL A 188 3.28 6.79 11.72
CA VAL A 188 2.15 7.68 11.46
C VAL A 188 0.93 6.87 11.06
N THR A 189 -0.23 7.25 11.63
CA THR A 189 -1.54 6.74 11.24
C THR A 189 -2.50 7.89 10.95
N VAL A 190 -3.55 7.60 10.18
CA VAL A 190 -4.61 8.57 9.85
C VAL A 190 -5.95 7.85 9.74
N ASP A 191 -6.99 8.44 10.31
CA ASP A 191 -8.35 7.96 10.12
C ASP A 191 -8.89 8.38 8.74
N SER A 192 -9.53 7.46 8.05
CA SER A 192 -10.02 7.62 6.68
C SER A 192 -11.38 6.91 6.50
N PRO A 193 -12.08 7.12 5.37
CA PRO A 193 -13.31 6.39 5.07
C PRO A 193 -13.15 4.86 5.01
N VAL A 194 -11.91 4.39 4.75
CA VAL A 194 -11.60 2.95 4.67
C VAL A 194 -10.98 2.42 5.98
N GLY A 195 -11.17 3.13 7.09
CA GLY A 195 -10.62 2.79 8.42
C GLY A 195 -9.32 3.53 8.73
N ARG A 196 -8.68 3.17 9.83
CA ARG A 196 -7.40 3.76 10.26
C ARG A 196 -6.27 3.20 9.43
N LEU A 197 -5.58 4.05 8.68
CA LEU A 197 -4.46 3.69 7.83
C LEU A 197 -3.14 3.85 8.58
N GLY A 198 -2.26 2.86 8.48
CA GLY A 198 -0.85 2.96 8.81
C GLY A 198 -0.07 3.32 7.55
N LEU A 199 0.73 4.40 7.62
CA LEU A 199 1.44 4.91 6.46
C LEU A 199 2.83 4.29 6.37
N THR A 200 3.18 3.77 5.20
CA THR A 200 4.48 3.16 4.89
C THR A 200 4.87 3.49 3.45
N VAL A 201 6.14 3.31 3.11
CA VAL A 201 6.65 3.50 1.74
C VAL A 201 7.57 2.34 1.35
N CYS A 202 7.18 1.59 0.33
CA CYS A 202 8.00 0.65 -0.43
C CYS A 202 8.88 -0.27 0.45
N TYR A 203 10.17 0.07 0.63
CA TYR A 203 11.16 -0.75 1.35
C TYR A 203 10.80 -0.99 2.82
N ASP A 204 9.95 -0.13 3.42
CA ASP A 204 9.38 -0.36 4.75
C ASP A 204 8.72 -1.75 4.86
N LEU A 205 8.23 -2.30 3.74
CA LEU A 205 7.60 -3.63 3.70
C LEU A 205 8.52 -4.76 4.19
N ARG A 206 9.83 -4.58 4.13
CA ARG A 206 10.80 -5.59 4.58
C ARG A 206 11.05 -5.57 6.08
N PHE A 207 10.43 -4.65 6.79
CA PHE A 207 10.62 -4.44 8.23
C PHE A 207 9.34 -4.77 9.00
N PRO A 208 9.14 -6.04 9.39
CA PRO A 208 7.90 -6.49 10.03
C PRO A 208 7.61 -5.77 11.35
N ASP A 209 8.63 -5.27 12.04
CA ASP A 209 8.47 -4.54 13.30
C ASP A 209 7.62 -3.27 13.13
N LEU A 210 7.79 -2.54 12.02
CA LEU A 210 6.96 -1.37 11.71
C LEU A 210 5.49 -1.78 11.55
N TYR A 211 5.20 -2.85 10.81
CA TYR A 211 3.84 -3.34 10.58
C TYR A 211 3.21 -3.90 11.84
N GLN A 212 3.99 -4.57 12.68
CA GLN A 212 3.54 -5.02 13.99
C GLN A 212 3.19 -3.83 14.89
N ASN A 213 4.01 -2.77 14.88
CA ASN A 213 3.73 -1.56 15.63
C ASN A 213 2.44 -0.90 15.14
N LEU A 214 2.29 -0.66 13.84
CA LEU A 214 1.07 -0.12 13.23
C LEU A 214 -0.17 -0.92 13.59
N ARG A 215 -0.09 -2.27 13.53
CA ARG A 215 -1.22 -3.14 13.83
C ARG A 215 -1.55 -3.20 15.31
N PHE A 216 -0.55 -3.37 16.20
CA PHE A 216 -0.81 -3.71 17.60
C PHE A 216 -0.79 -2.51 18.56
N GLN A 217 -0.10 -1.43 18.21
CA GLN A 217 -0.09 -0.21 19.00
C GLN A 217 -1.07 0.85 18.47
N HIS A 218 -1.37 0.84 17.17
CA HIS A 218 -2.19 1.87 16.53
C HIS A 218 -3.48 1.34 15.92
N ASP A 219 -3.70 0.02 15.94
CA ASP A 219 -4.88 -0.65 15.36
C ASP A 219 -5.11 -0.32 13.86
N ALA A 220 -4.02 -0.02 13.16
CA ALA A 220 -4.06 0.44 11.79
C ALA A 220 -4.11 -0.71 10.77
N GLN A 221 -4.64 -0.40 9.59
CA GLN A 221 -4.52 -1.17 8.37
C GLN A 221 -3.45 -0.53 7.49
N VAL A 222 -2.76 -1.32 6.68
CA VAL A 222 -1.74 -0.81 5.76
C VAL A 222 -2.18 -1.06 4.34
N ILE A 223 -2.08 -0.03 3.50
CA ILE A 223 -2.33 -0.08 2.08
C ILE A 223 -1.02 0.23 1.35
N ALA A 224 -0.60 -0.66 0.46
CA ALA A 224 0.58 -0.46 -0.36
C ALA A 224 0.28 -0.84 -1.81
N SER A 225 0.69 0.01 -2.75
CA SER A 225 0.57 -0.17 -4.19
C SER A 225 1.94 -0.35 -4.83
N ALA A 226 2.02 -0.92 -6.03
CA ALA A 226 3.28 -1.24 -6.67
C ALA A 226 3.57 -0.40 -7.91
N GLN A 227 4.81 0.05 -8.05
CA GLN A 227 5.37 0.39 -9.34
C GLN A 227 5.60 -0.89 -10.14
N ALA A 228 5.38 -0.84 -11.45
CA ALA A 228 5.50 -1.99 -12.34
C ALA A 228 6.24 -1.63 -13.63
N GLY A 229 6.92 -2.60 -14.21
CA GLY A 229 7.52 -2.48 -15.53
C GLY A 229 8.75 -1.58 -15.61
N LYS A 230 9.10 -1.20 -16.82
CA LYS A 230 10.36 -0.53 -17.15
C LYS A 230 10.22 1.00 -17.11
N HIS A 231 10.81 1.65 -16.11
CA HIS A 231 10.79 3.11 -15.93
C HIS A 231 11.75 3.83 -16.90
N ASN A 232 12.90 3.22 -17.13
CA ASN A 232 13.96 3.72 -18.04
C ASN A 232 14.91 2.58 -18.39
N ALA A 233 16.02 2.88 -19.08
CA ALA A 233 17.02 1.87 -19.49
C ALA A 233 17.65 1.10 -18.31
N ASN A 234 17.70 1.70 -17.13
CA ASN A 234 18.44 1.20 -15.97
C ASN A 234 17.56 0.77 -14.80
N ARG A 235 16.25 1.05 -14.84
CA ARG A 235 15.35 0.80 -13.69
C ARG A 235 14.07 0.10 -14.14
N GLU A 236 13.77 -1.01 -13.48
CA GLU A 236 12.55 -1.78 -13.65
C GLU A 236 11.98 -2.16 -12.28
N SER A 237 10.66 -2.16 -12.15
CA SER A 237 9.93 -2.60 -10.97
C SER A 237 9.12 -3.86 -11.23
N TYR A 238 8.96 -4.67 -10.19
CA TYR A 238 8.36 -6.00 -10.30
C TYR A 238 6.84 -5.95 -10.55
N GLY A 239 6.16 -4.96 -9.99
CA GLY A 239 4.69 -4.91 -9.97
C GLY A 239 4.09 -5.71 -8.82
N GLU A 240 2.96 -6.37 -9.07
CA GLU A 240 2.25 -7.22 -8.12
C GLU A 240 1.55 -6.42 -7.01
N THR A 241 0.74 -5.43 -7.39
CA THR A 241 -0.19 -4.76 -6.46
C THR A 241 -1.23 -5.77 -5.97
N LEU A 242 -1.37 -5.90 -4.65
CA LEU A 242 -2.29 -6.85 -4.00
C LEU A 242 -3.11 -6.16 -2.91
N ILE A 243 -4.35 -6.59 -2.75
CA ILE A 243 -5.18 -6.33 -1.58
C ILE A 243 -5.42 -7.67 -0.87
N ILE A 244 -5.13 -7.74 0.42
CA ILE A 244 -5.21 -8.96 1.21
C ILE A 244 -6.16 -8.72 2.39
N ASP A 245 -7.10 -9.63 2.58
CA ASP A 245 -8.09 -9.57 3.65
C ASP A 245 -7.52 -9.96 5.03
N PRO A 246 -8.30 -9.84 6.13
CA PRO A 246 -7.86 -10.20 7.48
C PRO A 246 -7.49 -11.68 7.66
N TRP A 247 -7.93 -12.57 6.78
CA TRP A 247 -7.56 -14.00 6.78
C TRP A 247 -6.27 -14.29 6.02
N GLY A 248 -5.71 -13.31 5.28
CA GLY A 248 -4.56 -13.49 4.41
C GLY A 248 -4.92 -13.90 2.98
N THR A 249 -6.19 -13.80 2.60
CA THR A 249 -6.67 -14.09 1.25
C THR A 249 -6.42 -12.91 0.34
N VAL A 250 -5.88 -13.13 -0.86
CA VAL A 250 -5.78 -12.09 -1.90
C VAL A 250 -7.18 -11.82 -2.46
N VAL A 251 -7.75 -10.65 -2.14
CA VAL A 251 -9.08 -10.21 -2.55
C VAL A 251 -9.07 -9.18 -3.67
N GLY A 252 -7.89 -8.63 -3.98
CA GLY A 252 -7.68 -7.71 -5.09
C GLY A 252 -6.30 -7.92 -5.71
N ARG A 253 -6.26 -8.01 -7.07
CA ARG A 253 -5.05 -8.20 -7.84
C ARG A 253 -5.27 -7.74 -9.28
N LEU A 254 -4.25 -7.18 -9.94
CA LEU A 254 -4.32 -6.95 -11.37
C LEU A 254 -4.15 -8.28 -12.15
N PRO A 255 -4.59 -8.33 -13.42
CA PRO A 255 -4.46 -9.53 -14.26
C PRO A 255 -3.02 -10.01 -14.43
N ASP A 256 -2.10 -9.07 -14.43
CA ASP A 256 -0.66 -9.34 -14.52
C ASP A 256 0.15 -8.30 -13.73
N ARG A 257 1.44 -8.60 -13.55
CA ARG A 257 2.36 -7.79 -12.75
C ARG A 257 2.93 -6.55 -13.47
N LEU A 258 2.66 -6.34 -14.75
CA LEU A 258 3.24 -5.26 -15.56
C LEU A 258 2.21 -4.23 -16.01
N SER A 259 0.94 -4.59 -16.08
CA SER A 259 -0.14 -3.70 -16.51
C SER A 259 -0.27 -2.47 -15.61
N THR A 260 -0.55 -1.33 -16.24
CA THR A 260 -0.99 -0.13 -15.53
C THR A 260 -2.51 -0.14 -15.38
N GLY A 261 -3.01 -0.10 -14.15
CA GLY A 261 -4.44 -0.18 -13.86
C GLY A 261 -4.71 -0.11 -12.37
N ILE A 262 -5.96 -0.41 -12.00
CA ILE A 262 -6.40 -0.50 -10.61
C ILE A 262 -6.95 -1.88 -10.31
N THR A 263 -6.84 -2.31 -9.06
CA THR A 263 -7.68 -3.35 -8.49
C THR A 263 -8.58 -2.73 -7.44
N VAL A 264 -9.82 -3.20 -7.36
CA VAL A 264 -10.86 -2.64 -6.48
C VAL A 264 -11.45 -3.77 -5.66
N THR A 265 -11.67 -3.52 -4.36
CA THR A 265 -12.34 -4.47 -3.45
C THR A 265 -13.10 -3.72 -2.37
N ASP A 266 -14.04 -4.41 -1.73
CA ASP A 266 -14.76 -3.91 -0.57
C ASP A 266 -14.05 -4.36 0.72
N ILE A 267 -13.77 -3.43 1.63
CA ILE A 267 -13.30 -3.72 2.98
C ILE A 267 -14.55 -3.92 3.85
N ASP A 268 -14.71 -5.12 4.39
CA ASP A 268 -15.77 -5.47 5.33
C ASP A 268 -15.24 -5.32 6.76
N PHE A 269 -15.69 -4.27 7.47
CA PHE A 269 -15.31 -4.03 8.87
C PHE A 269 -15.85 -5.08 9.82
N SER A 270 -17.02 -5.68 9.52
CA SER A 270 -17.58 -6.76 10.35
C SER A 270 -16.70 -8.03 10.25
N LEU A 271 -16.19 -8.34 9.05
CA LEU A 271 -15.23 -9.42 8.87
C LEU A 271 -13.95 -9.13 9.65
N LEU A 272 -13.42 -7.91 9.55
CA LEU A 272 -12.21 -7.49 10.27
C LEU A 272 -12.35 -7.71 11.78
N ASP A 273 -13.45 -7.25 12.37
CA ASP A 273 -13.73 -7.39 13.81
C ASP A 273 -13.96 -8.85 14.21
N SER A 274 -14.66 -9.61 13.37
CA SER A 274 -14.89 -11.03 13.58
C SER A 274 -13.56 -11.82 13.59
N VAL A 275 -12.66 -11.56 12.65
CA VAL A 275 -11.35 -12.22 12.59
C VAL A 275 -10.51 -11.84 13.81
N ARG A 276 -10.47 -10.57 14.19
CA ARG A 276 -9.74 -10.08 15.38
C ARG A 276 -10.24 -10.72 16.67
N THR A 277 -11.54 -10.93 16.78
CA THR A 277 -12.17 -11.58 17.95
C THR A 277 -11.90 -13.08 17.98
N ARG A 278 -12.08 -13.76 16.85
CA ARG A 278 -11.94 -15.23 16.78
C ARG A 278 -10.48 -15.68 16.80
N MET A 279 -9.56 -14.85 16.28
CA MET A 279 -8.13 -15.12 16.27
C MET A 279 -7.37 -13.94 16.91
N PRO A 280 -7.40 -13.84 18.25
CA PRO A 280 -6.82 -12.73 18.98
C PRO A 280 -5.30 -12.83 19.07
N ILE A 281 -4.61 -12.64 17.95
CA ILE A 281 -3.15 -12.76 17.83
C ILE A 281 -2.44 -11.84 18.83
N SER A 282 -3.01 -10.68 19.13
CA SER A 282 -2.48 -9.77 20.16
C SER A 282 -2.24 -10.49 21.50
N ASN A 283 -3.15 -11.41 21.88
CA ASN A 283 -3.06 -12.17 23.13
C ASN A 283 -2.09 -13.36 23.02
N HIS A 284 -1.79 -13.81 21.83
CA HIS A 284 -0.87 -14.95 21.57
C HIS A 284 0.58 -14.50 21.41
N ARG A 285 0.83 -13.22 21.20
CA ARG A 285 2.17 -12.67 21.04
C ARG A 285 2.99 -12.83 22.31
N LYS A 286 4.26 -13.15 22.14
CA LYS A 286 5.23 -13.13 23.22
C LYS A 286 5.82 -11.73 23.35
N PRO A 287 6.10 -11.27 24.57
CA PRO A 287 6.78 -9.98 24.76
C PRO A 287 8.20 -10.02 24.16
N VAL A 288 8.72 -8.86 23.80
CA VAL A 288 10.06 -8.75 23.15
C VAL A 288 11.16 -9.42 23.98
N ASP A 289 11.09 -9.32 25.30
CA ASP A 289 12.09 -9.90 26.22
C ASP A 289 12.05 -11.43 26.27
N PHE A 290 10.93 -12.06 25.89
CA PHE A 290 10.86 -13.52 25.73
C PHE A 290 11.90 -14.03 24.72
N TRP A 291 12.10 -13.31 23.63
CA TRP A 291 13.04 -13.72 22.58
C TRP A 291 14.50 -13.47 22.94
N LYS A 292 14.77 -12.49 23.81
CA LYS A 292 16.12 -12.23 24.31
C LYS A 292 16.63 -13.35 25.21
N SER A 293 15.73 -13.97 25.99
CA SER A 293 16.08 -15.08 26.88
C SER A 293 16.20 -16.44 26.18
N ALA A 294 15.66 -16.57 24.96
CA ALA A 294 15.72 -17.81 24.18
C ALA A 294 16.96 -17.95 23.27
N SER A 295 17.83 -16.91 23.21
CA SER A 295 19.10 -16.95 22.51
C SER A 295 20.18 -17.54 23.41
N LEU A 296 20.27 -18.85 23.42
CA LEU A 296 21.40 -19.63 23.94
C LEU A 296 22.10 -20.31 22.79
#